data_164e963d22f76e2cf633432506657194
#
_entry.id   164e963d22f76e2cf633432506657194
#
_cell.length_a   1.000
_cell.length_b   1.000
_cell.length_c   1.000
_cell.angle_alpha   90.00
_cell.angle_beta   90.00
_cell.angle_gamma   90.00
#
_symmetry.space_group_name_H-M   'P 1'
#
loop_
_entity.id
_entity.type
_entity.pdbx_description
1 polymer ?
#
loop_
_entity_poly.entity_id
_entity_poly.type
_entity_poly.pdbx_seq_one_letter_code
_entity_poly.pdbx_strand_id
1 'polypeptide(L)'
;VGIVVWSLACIGGGLSTNAVLFATFRGILGLAEPTIIAGQIVAVTVWFEKRHRATANSLCTAGGALGTVIAPLVIAWMARILPWHEVFILAGGIGLVIAVVWAFVYRNPDKDVLARTMDAEEDADSSQKSIEGSSAFTWTGLWKTRSLWGILLIRLISDPVWYFCCFWLPGYLRSMGEAQGLSQQATLDMIQYMGGVPFFFSAIGGILSSIFSDHLVKKGIPALKARKIMMIGISFVAPICALTPLVSGCESIAFGARAWMVVGIFSVIAVMCSSWLYTICVVVAEAFPVRNVASVVGITAGAGAVGGAIFNVFVGSL
;
A
#
# COMPACT_ATOMS: atom_id res chain seq x y z
N VAL A 1 -17.59 -2.44 11.44
CA VAL A 1 -16.79 -2.51 12.68
C VAL A 1 -15.38 -1.97 12.43
N GLY A 2 -14.64 -2.49 11.43
CA GLY A 2 -13.22 -2.11 11.19
C GLY A 2 -12.98 -0.61 11.04
N ILE A 3 -13.78 0.10 10.22
CA ILE A 3 -13.65 1.55 10.04
C ILE A 3 -13.90 2.33 11.34
N VAL A 4 -14.81 1.86 12.21
CA VAL A 4 -15.07 2.49 13.50
C VAL A 4 -13.86 2.32 14.43
N VAL A 5 -13.30 1.11 14.53
CA VAL A 5 -12.10 0.86 15.33
C VAL A 5 -10.91 1.68 14.81
N TRP A 6 -10.69 1.71 13.49
CA TRP A 6 -9.67 2.52 12.86
C TRP A 6 -9.83 4.01 13.19
N SER A 7 -11.06 4.54 13.07
CA SER A 7 -11.36 5.94 13.33
C SER A 7 -11.18 6.33 14.80
N LEU A 8 -11.63 5.47 15.72
CA LEU A 8 -11.43 5.69 17.15
C LEU A 8 -9.95 5.61 17.54
N ALA A 9 -9.21 4.67 16.95
CA ALA A 9 -7.76 4.59 17.16
C ALA A 9 -7.03 5.84 16.62
N CYS A 10 -7.48 6.38 15.48
CA CYS A 10 -6.96 7.62 14.93
C CYS A 10 -7.19 8.81 15.89
N ILE A 11 -8.42 8.98 16.39
CA ILE A 11 -8.77 10.00 17.40
C ILE A 11 -7.94 9.81 18.68
N GLY A 12 -7.85 8.57 19.18
CA GLY A 12 -7.05 8.25 20.36
C GLY A 12 -5.56 8.59 20.17
N GLY A 13 -5.02 8.37 18.97
CA GLY A 13 -3.68 8.81 18.61
C GLY A 13 -3.52 10.33 18.68
N GLY A 14 -4.53 11.10 18.22
CA GLY A 14 -4.55 12.55 18.36
C GLY A 14 -4.67 13.05 19.80
N LEU A 15 -5.31 12.28 20.67
CA LEU A 15 -5.45 12.60 22.10
C LEU A 15 -4.28 12.09 22.95
N SER A 16 -3.29 11.42 22.36
CA SER A 16 -2.18 10.83 23.10
C SER A 16 -1.26 11.90 23.70
N THR A 17 -0.90 11.70 24.97
CA THR A 17 -0.02 12.60 25.72
C THR A 17 1.44 12.15 25.76
N ASN A 18 1.72 10.92 25.33
CA ASN A 18 3.07 10.35 25.31
C ASN A 18 3.26 9.38 24.13
N ALA A 19 4.52 9.10 23.80
CA ALA A 19 4.90 8.27 22.66
C ALA A 19 4.38 6.83 22.78
N VAL A 20 4.33 6.26 23.99
CA VAL A 20 3.85 4.88 24.21
C VAL A 20 2.36 4.78 23.89
N LEU A 21 1.57 5.73 24.39
CA LEU A 21 0.12 5.77 24.12
C LEU A 21 -0.15 5.98 22.63
N PHE A 22 0.60 6.88 21.98
CA PHE A 22 0.51 7.09 20.54
C PHE A 22 0.85 5.81 19.76
N ALA A 23 1.93 5.12 20.11
CA ALA A 23 2.32 3.86 19.48
C ALA A 23 1.25 2.76 19.68
N THR A 24 0.61 2.71 20.86
CA THR A 24 -0.48 1.76 21.13
C THR A 24 -1.67 2.00 20.20
N PHE A 25 -2.12 3.24 20.05
CA PHE A 25 -3.20 3.56 19.11
C PHE A 25 -2.82 3.30 17.65
N ARG A 26 -1.56 3.52 17.28
CA ARG A 26 -1.04 3.13 15.96
C ARG A 26 -1.08 1.62 15.74
N GLY A 27 -0.76 0.83 16.77
CA GLY A 27 -0.90 -0.63 16.71
C GLY A 27 -2.35 -1.07 16.51
N ILE A 28 -3.30 -0.49 17.27
CA ILE A 28 -4.75 -0.77 17.12
C ILE A 28 -5.23 -0.39 15.72
N LEU A 29 -4.81 0.77 15.20
CA LEU A 29 -5.13 1.24 13.86
C LEU A 29 -4.64 0.24 12.80
N GLY A 30 -3.40 -0.21 12.89
CA GLY A 30 -2.82 -1.18 11.97
C GLY A 30 -3.50 -2.55 12.01
N LEU A 31 -4.05 -2.97 13.16
CA LEU A 31 -4.84 -4.19 13.27
C LEU A 31 -6.24 -4.05 12.65
N ALA A 32 -6.81 -2.84 12.65
CA ALA A 32 -8.13 -2.58 12.09
C ALA A 32 -8.11 -2.39 10.57
N GLU A 33 -7.04 -1.88 10.00
CA GLU A 33 -6.91 -1.50 8.59
C GLU A 33 -7.18 -2.66 7.60
N PRO A 34 -6.65 -3.89 7.78
CA PRO A 34 -6.90 -5.00 6.87
C PRO A 34 -8.38 -5.40 6.76
N THR A 35 -9.18 -5.12 7.78
CA THR A 35 -10.62 -5.44 7.78
C THR A 35 -11.41 -4.64 6.75
N ILE A 36 -10.92 -3.46 6.36
CA ILE A 36 -11.54 -2.59 5.35
C ILE A 36 -11.44 -3.25 3.97
N ILE A 37 -10.26 -3.76 3.61
CA ILE A 37 -10.03 -4.46 2.34
C ILE A 37 -10.85 -5.75 2.28
N ALA A 38 -10.86 -6.53 3.38
CA ALA A 38 -11.67 -7.74 3.46
C ALA A 38 -13.16 -7.43 3.29
N GLY A 39 -13.65 -6.38 3.94
CA GLY A 39 -15.03 -5.91 3.82
C GLY A 39 -15.39 -5.45 2.39
N GLN A 40 -14.48 -4.77 1.70
CA GLN A 40 -14.64 -4.39 0.31
C GLN A 40 -14.81 -5.61 -0.61
N ILE A 41 -13.94 -6.61 -0.45
CA ILE A 41 -13.99 -7.84 -1.28
C ILE A 41 -15.33 -8.56 -1.05
N VAL A 42 -15.75 -8.73 0.21
CA VAL A 42 -17.03 -9.35 0.55
C VAL A 42 -18.19 -8.57 -0.05
N ALA A 43 -18.23 -7.24 0.09
CA ALA A 43 -19.30 -6.41 -0.47
C ALA A 43 -19.39 -6.55 -1.99
N VAL A 44 -18.26 -6.53 -2.70
CA VAL A 44 -18.22 -6.73 -4.15
C VAL A 44 -18.70 -8.13 -4.53
N THR A 45 -18.30 -9.17 -3.79
CA THR A 45 -18.67 -10.55 -4.07
C THR A 45 -20.18 -10.78 -3.92
N VAL A 46 -20.79 -10.17 -2.92
CA VAL A 46 -22.20 -10.35 -2.59
C VAL A 46 -23.14 -9.55 -3.51
N TRP A 47 -22.72 -8.35 -3.95
CA TRP A 47 -23.56 -7.46 -4.75
C TRP A 47 -23.39 -7.58 -6.26
N PHE A 48 -22.24 -8.09 -6.72
CA PHE A 48 -21.91 -8.14 -8.13
C PHE A 48 -21.82 -9.56 -8.66
N GLU A 49 -22.40 -9.83 -9.83
CA GLU A 49 -22.20 -11.06 -10.58
C GLU A 49 -20.71 -11.25 -10.94
N LYS A 50 -20.25 -12.49 -11.04
CA LYS A 50 -18.85 -12.86 -11.31
C LYS A 50 -18.20 -12.06 -12.45
N ARG A 51 -18.95 -11.82 -13.52
CA ARG A 51 -18.47 -11.06 -14.71
C ARG A 51 -18.16 -9.57 -14.40
N HIS A 52 -18.79 -8.97 -13.39
CA HIS A 52 -18.63 -7.55 -13.04
C HIS A 52 -17.76 -7.32 -11.80
N ARG A 53 -17.40 -8.37 -11.04
CA ARG A 53 -16.59 -8.28 -9.82
C ARG A 53 -15.22 -7.65 -10.05
N ALA A 54 -14.56 -8.02 -11.18
CA ALA A 54 -13.27 -7.45 -11.53
C ALA A 54 -13.35 -5.93 -11.75
N THR A 55 -14.37 -5.47 -12.47
CA THR A 55 -14.59 -4.03 -12.72
C THR A 55 -14.91 -3.29 -11.44
N ALA A 56 -15.78 -3.84 -10.59
CA ALA A 56 -16.13 -3.25 -9.29
C ALA A 56 -14.91 -3.14 -8.36
N ASN A 57 -14.10 -4.21 -8.26
CA ASN A 57 -12.85 -4.19 -7.48
C ASN A 57 -11.85 -3.18 -8.05
N SER A 58 -11.71 -3.09 -9.38
CA SER A 58 -10.82 -2.11 -10.01
C SER A 58 -11.23 -0.68 -9.70
N LEU A 59 -12.53 -0.38 -9.67
CA LEU A 59 -13.04 0.94 -9.30
C LEU A 59 -12.74 1.28 -7.83
N CYS A 60 -12.93 0.34 -6.91
CA CYS A 60 -12.57 0.52 -5.51
C CYS A 60 -11.06 0.75 -5.33
N THR A 61 -10.24 -0.02 -6.05
CA THR A 61 -8.77 0.11 -6.02
C THR A 61 -8.32 1.46 -6.59
N ALA A 62 -8.96 1.93 -7.67
CA ALA A 62 -8.72 3.26 -8.23
C ALA A 62 -9.04 4.37 -7.23
N GLY A 63 -10.13 4.24 -6.46
CA GLY A 63 -10.45 5.15 -5.35
C GLY A 63 -9.36 5.19 -4.28
N GLY A 64 -8.82 4.05 -3.90
CA GLY A 64 -7.67 3.94 -2.99
C GLY A 64 -6.41 4.62 -3.54
N ALA A 65 -6.11 4.40 -4.82
CA ALA A 65 -4.98 5.04 -5.48
C ALA A 65 -5.12 6.58 -5.53
N LEU A 66 -6.32 7.09 -5.83
CA LEU A 66 -6.61 8.53 -5.76
C LEU A 66 -6.43 9.07 -4.33
N GLY A 67 -6.90 8.32 -3.32
CA GLY A 67 -6.69 8.66 -1.91
C GLY A 67 -5.21 8.79 -1.56
N THR A 68 -4.38 7.88 -2.03
CA THR A 68 -2.92 7.91 -1.79
C THR A 68 -2.25 9.16 -2.37
N VAL A 69 -2.75 9.68 -3.49
CA VAL A 69 -2.23 10.92 -4.11
C VAL A 69 -2.76 12.16 -3.38
N ILE A 70 -4.04 12.17 -3.03
CA ILE A 70 -4.71 13.36 -2.45
C ILE A 70 -4.37 13.52 -0.97
N ALA A 71 -4.29 12.43 -0.20
CA ALA A 71 -4.13 12.48 1.24
C ALA A 71 -2.88 13.26 1.71
N PRO A 72 -1.68 13.07 1.14
CA PRO A 72 -0.50 13.85 1.53
C PRO A 72 -0.68 15.35 1.33
N LEU A 73 -1.35 15.76 0.25
CA LEU A 73 -1.60 17.17 -0.04
C LEU A 73 -2.57 17.79 0.96
N VAL A 74 -3.65 17.07 1.27
CA VAL A 74 -4.66 17.50 2.27
C VAL A 74 -4.04 17.56 3.66
N ILE A 75 -3.30 16.52 4.06
CA ILE A 75 -2.63 16.48 5.38
C ILE A 75 -1.61 17.60 5.51
N ALA A 76 -0.80 17.84 4.49
CA ALA A 76 0.17 18.92 4.49
C ALA A 76 -0.50 20.31 4.57
N TRP A 77 -1.63 20.51 3.88
CA TRP A 77 -2.42 21.73 4.01
C TRP A 77 -3.01 21.88 5.41
N MET A 78 -3.59 20.83 5.98
CA MET A 78 -4.13 20.84 7.35
C MET A 78 -3.05 21.12 8.39
N ALA A 79 -1.86 20.56 8.26
CA ALA A 79 -0.73 20.76 9.18
C ALA A 79 -0.20 22.19 9.22
N ARG A 80 -0.59 23.06 8.26
CA ARG A 80 -0.28 24.51 8.30
C ARG A 80 -1.20 25.28 9.22
N ILE A 81 -2.44 24.86 9.37
CA ILE A 81 -3.50 25.59 10.06
C ILE A 81 -3.90 24.94 11.37
N LEU A 82 -3.58 23.65 11.55
CA LEU A 82 -3.96 22.84 12.71
C LEU A 82 -2.73 22.17 13.31
N PRO A 83 -2.64 22.06 14.66
CA PRO A 83 -1.67 21.20 15.31
C PRO A 83 -1.86 19.74 14.90
N TRP A 84 -0.79 18.96 14.90
CA TRP A 84 -0.84 17.56 14.46
C TRP A 84 -1.88 16.69 15.18
N HIS A 85 -2.15 16.98 16.45
CA HIS A 85 -3.19 16.32 17.25
C HIS A 85 -4.58 16.46 16.62
N GLU A 86 -4.92 17.70 16.21
CA GLU A 86 -6.22 18.00 15.61
C GLU A 86 -6.37 17.38 14.24
N VAL A 87 -5.27 17.26 13.46
CA VAL A 87 -5.28 16.56 12.16
C VAL A 87 -5.69 15.10 12.34
N PHE A 88 -5.17 14.40 13.38
CA PHE A 88 -5.55 13.04 13.70
C PHE A 88 -7.01 12.92 14.15
N ILE A 89 -7.46 13.83 15.00
CA ILE A 89 -8.84 13.87 15.50
C ILE A 89 -9.80 14.10 14.32
N LEU A 90 -9.47 15.04 13.44
CA LEU A 90 -10.31 15.35 12.28
C LEU A 90 -10.34 14.18 11.28
N ALA A 91 -9.21 13.56 10.99
CA ALA A 91 -9.14 12.38 10.12
C ALA A 91 -9.99 11.22 10.67
N GLY A 92 -9.89 10.93 11.97
CA GLY A 92 -10.70 9.93 12.63
C GLY A 92 -12.19 10.32 12.67
N GLY A 93 -12.50 11.60 12.86
CA GLY A 93 -13.87 12.13 12.81
C GLY A 93 -14.53 11.93 11.44
N ILE A 94 -13.80 12.23 10.36
CA ILE A 94 -14.25 11.96 8.98
C ILE A 94 -14.52 10.46 8.79
N GLY A 95 -13.64 9.59 9.30
CA GLY A 95 -13.84 8.15 9.25
C GLY A 95 -15.09 7.68 9.97
N LEU A 96 -15.44 8.27 11.13
CA LEU A 96 -16.70 7.97 11.83
C LEU A 96 -17.92 8.45 11.03
N VAL A 97 -17.86 9.62 10.41
CA VAL A 97 -18.94 10.10 9.53
C VAL A 97 -19.15 9.13 8.37
N ILE A 98 -18.07 8.67 7.73
CA ILE A 98 -18.13 7.67 6.66
C ILE A 98 -18.74 6.35 7.19
N ALA A 99 -18.37 5.91 8.41
CA ALA A 99 -18.94 4.71 9.02
C ALA A 99 -20.46 4.83 9.23
N VAL A 100 -20.92 6.01 9.68
CA VAL A 100 -22.34 6.30 9.87
C VAL A 100 -23.08 6.31 8.53
N VAL A 101 -22.54 7.02 7.54
CA VAL A 101 -23.12 7.04 6.18
C VAL A 101 -23.19 5.63 5.61
N TRP A 102 -22.13 4.84 5.76
CA TRP A 102 -22.10 3.43 5.34
C TRP A 102 -23.20 2.61 6.02
N ALA A 103 -23.39 2.78 7.32
CA ALA A 103 -24.41 2.05 8.07
C ALA A 103 -25.85 2.35 7.60
N PHE A 104 -26.11 3.57 7.11
CA PHE A 104 -27.41 3.95 6.54
C PHE A 104 -27.58 3.53 5.08
N VAL A 105 -26.52 3.55 4.30
CA VAL A 105 -26.55 3.29 2.84
C VAL A 105 -26.44 1.80 2.55
N TYR A 106 -25.58 1.08 3.31
CA TYR A 106 -25.34 -0.33 3.06
C TYR A 106 -26.49 -1.17 3.60
N ARG A 107 -27.09 -1.97 2.73
CA ARG A 107 -28.08 -2.99 3.09
C ARG A 107 -27.53 -4.35 2.69
N ASN A 108 -27.88 -5.37 3.47
CA ASN A 108 -27.61 -6.73 3.02
C ASN A 108 -28.49 -7.04 1.81
N PRO A 109 -27.96 -7.72 0.79
CA PRO A 109 -28.77 -8.11 -0.37
C PRO A 109 -29.87 -9.08 0.04
N ASP A 110 -30.99 -9.01 -0.66
CA ASP A 110 -32.10 -9.93 -0.50
C ASP A 110 -31.67 -11.37 -0.82
N LYS A 111 -32.37 -12.35 -0.24
CA LYS A 111 -32.08 -13.78 -0.43
C LYS A 111 -32.01 -14.19 -1.91
N ASP A 112 -32.81 -13.53 -2.76
CA ASP A 112 -32.85 -13.81 -4.20
C ASP A 112 -31.59 -13.34 -4.92
N VAL A 113 -31.01 -12.21 -4.50
CA VAL A 113 -29.73 -11.72 -5.03
C VAL A 113 -28.59 -12.63 -4.58
N LEU A 114 -28.63 -13.05 -3.30
CA LEU A 114 -27.65 -13.96 -2.75
C LEU A 114 -27.70 -15.34 -3.43
N ALA A 115 -28.90 -15.89 -3.68
CA ALA A 115 -29.09 -17.14 -4.41
C ALA A 115 -28.49 -17.05 -5.83
N ARG A 116 -28.83 -16.01 -6.59
CA ARG A 116 -28.28 -15.81 -7.96
C ARG A 116 -26.77 -15.71 -8.00
N THR A 117 -26.14 -15.12 -6.98
CA THR A 117 -24.68 -15.03 -6.88
C THR A 117 -24.05 -16.32 -6.46
N MET A 118 -24.72 -17.16 -5.65
CA MET A 118 -24.25 -18.46 -5.20
C MET A 118 -24.46 -19.56 -6.25
N ASP A 119 -25.60 -19.58 -6.95
CA ASP A 119 -25.86 -20.52 -8.06
C ASP A 119 -24.82 -20.35 -9.18
N ALA A 120 -24.46 -19.08 -9.49
CA ALA A 120 -23.40 -18.77 -10.45
C ALA A 120 -21.99 -19.16 -9.95
N GLU A 121 -21.79 -19.37 -8.65
CA GLU A 121 -20.55 -19.91 -8.08
C GLU A 121 -20.50 -21.44 -8.13
N GLU A 122 -21.61 -22.14 -7.89
CA GLU A 122 -21.69 -23.61 -7.97
C GLU A 122 -21.46 -24.10 -9.40
N ASP A 123 -22.05 -23.42 -10.41
CA ASP A 123 -21.81 -23.74 -11.82
C ASP A 123 -20.37 -23.51 -12.25
N ALA A 124 -19.70 -22.52 -11.68
CA ALA A 124 -18.31 -22.21 -11.97
C ALA A 124 -17.34 -23.13 -11.20
N ASP A 125 -17.68 -23.53 -9.97
CA ASP A 125 -16.87 -24.44 -9.15
C ASP A 125 -16.96 -25.88 -9.68
N SER A 126 -18.10 -26.28 -10.24
CA SER A 126 -18.26 -27.55 -10.95
C SER A 126 -17.41 -27.62 -12.23
N SER A 127 -17.28 -26.51 -12.97
CA SER A 127 -16.40 -26.39 -14.13
C SER A 127 -14.90 -26.34 -13.75
N GLN A 128 -14.57 -25.83 -12.60
CA GLN A 128 -13.20 -25.70 -12.11
C GLN A 128 -12.70 -26.94 -11.37
N LYS A 129 -13.59 -27.69 -10.69
CA LYS A 129 -13.30 -29.00 -10.08
C LYS A 129 -12.89 -30.07 -11.09
N SER A 130 -13.29 -29.90 -12.34
CA SER A 130 -12.85 -30.82 -13.43
C SER A 130 -11.40 -30.58 -13.88
N ILE A 131 -10.78 -29.45 -13.49
CA ILE A 131 -9.41 -29.06 -13.86
C ILE A 131 -8.44 -29.21 -12.68
N GLU A 132 -8.92 -29.07 -11.44
CA GLU A 132 -8.10 -29.17 -10.23
C GLU A 132 -8.36 -30.49 -9.52
N GLY A 133 -7.47 -31.47 -9.77
CA GLY A 133 -7.35 -32.67 -8.93
C GLY A 133 -7.11 -32.29 -7.47
N SER A 134 -8.19 -32.29 -6.71
CA SER A 134 -8.30 -32.44 -5.26
C SER A 134 -6.98 -32.57 -4.47
N SER A 135 -6.56 -31.50 -3.84
CA SER A 135 -6.09 -31.59 -2.46
C SER A 135 -6.62 -30.37 -1.71
N ALA A 136 -7.46 -30.61 -0.68
CA ALA A 136 -7.89 -29.58 0.25
C ALA A 136 -6.64 -28.89 0.80
N PHE A 137 -6.37 -27.65 0.31
CA PHE A 137 -5.22 -26.86 0.76
C PHE A 137 -5.47 -26.49 2.22
N THR A 138 -4.90 -27.28 3.13
CA THR A 138 -4.98 -27.03 4.58
C THR A 138 -3.98 -25.96 4.96
N TRP A 139 -4.24 -25.22 6.06
CA TRP A 139 -3.30 -24.25 6.61
C TRP A 139 -1.90 -24.83 6.80
N THR A 140 -1.81 -26.07 7.27
CA THR A 140 -0.54 -26.81 7.42
C THR A 140 0.15 -27.10 6.08
N GLY A 141 -0.62 -27.33 5.01
CA GLY A 141 -0.09 -27.50 3.66
C GLY A 141 0.47 -26.20 3.10
N LEU A 142 -0.16 -25.06 3.39
CA LEU A 142 0.30 -23.73 2.96
C LEU A 142 1.72 -23.47 3.45
N TRP A 143 2.02 -23.71 4.73
CA TRP A 143 3.36 -23.50 5.33
C TRP A 143 4.44 -24.45 4.77
N LYS A 144 4.07 -25.56 4.15
CA LYS A 144 5.01 -26.49 3.48
C LYS A 144 5.36 -26.05 2.05
N THR A 145 4.66 -25.04 1.50
CA THR A 145 4.85 -24.58 0.12
C THR A 145 6.07 -23.69 0.00
N ARG A 146 7.07 -24.09 -0.81
CA ARG A 146 8.29 -23.28 -1.04
C ARG A 146 7.99 -21.89 -1.59
N SER A 147 6.95 -21.77 -2.42
CA SER A 147 6.55 -20.47 -3.00
C SER A 147 6.11 -19.48 -1.93
N LEU A 148 5.43 -19.91 -0.86
CA LEU A 148 5.05 -19.04 0.25
C LEU A 148 6.28 -18.43 0.92
N TRP A 149 7.24 -19.27 1.30
CA TRP A 149 8.48 -18.83 1.95
C TRP A 149 9.30 -17.89 1.08
N GLY A 150 9.35 -18.16 -0.25
CA GLY A 150 9.98 -17.27 -1.21
C GLY A 150 9.34 -15.87 -1.23
N ILE A 151 8.01 -15.80 -1.26
CA ILE A 151 7.29 -14.53 -1.26
C ILE A 151 7.41 -13.82 0.08
N LEU A 152 7.35 -14.55 1.21
CA LEU A 152 7.57 -13.99 2.55
C LEU A 152 8.94 -13.32 2.65
N LEU A 153 9.99 -14.00 2.21
CA LEU A 153 11.37 -13.49 2.24
C LEU A 153 11.52 -12.26 1.33
N ILE A 154 10.96 -12.31 0.12
CA ILE A 154 10.97 -11.18 -0.80
C ILE A 154 10.32 -9.96 -0.13
N ARG A 155 9.13 -10.10 0.43
CA ARG A 155 8.42 -8.99 1.07
C ARG A 155 9.13 -8.47 2.32
N LEU A 156 9.69 -9.38 3.13
CA LEU A 156 10.47 -9.02 4.31
C LEU A 156 11.65 -8.09 3.96
N ILE A 157 12.26 -8.29 2.79
CA ILE A 157 13.44 -7.53 2.33
C ILE A 157 13.04 -6.31 1.48
N SER A 158 12.00 -6.42 0.63
CA SER A 158 11.66 -5.35 -0.33
C SER A 158 10.78 -4.26 0.27
N ASP A 159 9.81 -4.61 1.11
CA ASP A 159 8.85 -3.65 1.65
C ASP A 159 9.49 -2.59 2.59
N PRO A 160 10.58 -2.90 3.34
CA PRO A 160 11.34 -1.89 4.07
C PRO A 160 11.76 -0.68 3.27
N VAL A 161 12.11 -0.85 1.99
CA VAL A 161 12.51 0.26 1.12
C VAL A 161 11.36 1.24 0.89
N TRP A 162 10.12 0.74 0.74
CA TRP A 162 8.93 1.56 0.66
C TRP A 162 8.71 2.36 1.95
N TYR A 163 8.76 1.68 3.10
CA TYR A 163 8.60 2.35 4.41
C TYR A 163 9.69 3.39 4.66
N PHE A 164 10.92 3.12 4.23
CA PHE A 164 12.01 4.08 4.29
C PHE A 164 11.67 5.34 3.49
N CYS A 165 11.25 5.21 2.25
CA CYS A 165 10.84 6.35 1.43
C CYS A 165 9.70 7.16 2.08
N CYS A 166 8.70 6.47 2.67
CA CYS A 166 7.55 7.13 3.28
C CYS A 166 7.91 7.92 4.54
N PHE A 167 8.76 7.35 5.40
CA PHE A 167 8.99 7.93 6.74
C PHE A 167 10.22 8.85 6.80
N TRP A 168 11.24 8.58 6.00
CA TRP A 168 12.51 9.30 6.09
C TRP A 168 12.64 10.48 5.12
N LEU A 169 11.91 10.48 3.99
CA LEU A 169 11.97 11.60 3.04
C LEU A 169 11.61 12.94 3.67
N PRO A 170 10.51 13.10 4.44
CA PRO A 170 10.20 14.38 5.07
C PRO A 170 11.28 14.85 6.03
N GLY A 171 11.83 13.92 6.84
CA GLY A 171 12.94 14.21 7.76
C GLY A 171 14.21 14.61 7.02
N TYR A 172 14.51 13.93 5.91
CA TYR A 172 15.66 14.24 5.07
C TYR A 172 15.55 15.62 4.42
N LEU A 173 14.38 15.97 3.88
CA LEU A 173 14.13 17.32 3.34
C LEU A 173 14.25 18.39 4.43
N ARG A 174 13.79 18.06 5.63
CA ARG A 174 13.93 18.96 6.79
C ARG A 174 15.40 19.20 7.13
N SER A 175 16.21 18.16 7.24
CA SER A 175 17.64 18.30 7.55
C SER A 175 18.39 19.09 6.47
N MET A 176 18.03 18.91 5.19
CA MET A 176 18.57 19.70 4.09
C MET A 176 18.22 21.17 4.21
N GLY A 177 16.97 21.51 4.56
CA GLY A 177 16.51 22.88 4.75
C GLY A 177 17.21 23.56 5.92
N GLU A 178 17.30 22.87 7.06
CA GLU A 178 18.00 23.34 8.26
C GLU A 178 19.50 23.58 7.99
N ALA A 179 20.16 22.64 7.30
CA ALA A 179 21.57 22.80 6.91
C ALA A 179 21.82 24.00 5.99
N GLN A 180 20.83 24.38 5.17
CA GLN A 180 20.89 25.56 4.31
C GLN A 180 20.52 26.85 5.03
N GLY A 181 20.10 26.79 6.31
CA GLY A 181 19.67 27.97 7.09
C GLY A 181 18.30 28.48 6.68
N LEU A 182 17.43 27.67 6.10
CA LEU A 182 16.05 28.06 5.79
C LEU A 182 15.24 28.28 7.07
N SER A 183 14.33 29.24 7.02
CA SER A 183 13.35 29.41 8.10
C SER A 183 12.47 28.15 8.25
N GLN A 184 11.93 27.97 9.45
CA GLN A 184 11.02 26.85 9.73
C GLN A 184 9.85 26.80 8.74
N GLN A 185 9.28 27.96 8.40
CA GLN A 185 8.18 28.05 7.45
C GLN A 185 8.60 27.63 6.04
N ALA A 186 9.74 28.10 5.56
CA ALA A 186 10.25 27.73 4.24
C ALA A 186 10.58 26.24 4.14
N THR A 187 11.05 25.64 5.23
CA THR A 187 11.31 24.19 5.32
C THR A 187 10.01 23.39 5.28
N LEU A 188 8.97 23.82 5.99
CA LEU A 188 7.65 23.19 5.94
C LEU A 188 7.02 23.29 4.55
N ASP A 189 7.16 24.44 3.89
CA ASP A 189 6.70 24.64 2.52
C ASP A 189 7.40 23.70 1.55
N MET A 190 8.72 23.55 1.68
CA MET A 190 9.49 22.60 0.88
C MET A 190 9.00 21.18 1.06
N ILE A 191 8.81 20.72 2.29
CA ILE A 191 8.31 19.37 2.60
C ILE A 191 6.91 19.17 2.00
N GLN A 192 6.05 20.16 2.10
CA GLN A 192 4.69 20.09 1.57
C GLN A 192 4.66 19.97 0.05
N TYR A 193 5.40 20.80 -0.67
CA TYR A 193 5.40 20.77 -2.14
C TYR A 193 6.16 19.59 -2.73
N MET A 194 7.23 19.16 -2.08
CA MET A 194 8.11 18.12 -2.59
C MET A 194 7.78 16.72 -2.04
N GLY A 195 7.33 16.62 -0.79
CA GLY A 195 7.14 15.32 -0.12
C GLY A 195 6.03 14.45 -0.71
N GLY A 196 5.04 15.04 -1.39
CA GLY A 196 3.97 14.30 -2.08
C GLY A 196 4.36 13.76 -3.46
N VAL A 197 5.41 14.30 -4.08
CA VAL A 197 5.81 13.98 -5.46
C VAL A 197 6.14 12.50 -5.68
N PRO A 198 6.92 11.83 -4.81
CA PRO A 198 7.21 10.41 -4.97
C PRO A 198 5.95 9.52 -4.94
N PHE A 199 4.95 9.86 -4.12
CA PHE A 199 3.70 9.10 -4.05
C PHE A 199 2.89 9.23 -5.34
N PHE A 200 2.86 10.40 -5.96
CA PHE A 200 2.25 10.61 -7.27
C PHE A 200 2.90 9.73 -8.34
N PHE A 201 4.23 9.76 -8.44
CA PHE A 201 4.95 8.92 -9.41
C PHE A 201 4.81 7.43 -9.10
N SER A 202 4.76 7.04 -7.84
CA SER A 202 4.54 5.65 -7.41
C SER A 202 3.21 5.10 -7.92
N ALA A 203 2.12 5.88 -7.85
CA ALA A 203 0.82 5.47 -8.38
C ALA A 203 0.87 5.22 -9.90
N ILE A 204 1.49 6.14 -10.65
CA ILE A 204 1.72 5.98 -12.09
C ILE A 204 2.58 4.76 -12.40
N GLY A 205 3.67 4.57 -11.65
CA GLY A 205 4.60 3.46 -11.82
C GLY A 205 3.93 2.09 -11.63
N GLY A 206 3.07 1.95 -10.62
CA GLY A 206 2.30 0.74 -10.39
C GLY A 206 1.39 0.37 -11.57
N ILE A 207 0.73 1.36 -12.16
CA ILE A 207 -0.12 1.17 -13.36
C ILE A 207 0.74 0.78 -14.57
N LEU A 208 1.80 1.53 -14.85
CA LEU A 208 2.66 1.29 -16.02
C LEU A 208 3.34 -0.08 -15.95
N SER A 209 3.79 -0.51 -14.77
CA SER A 209 4.41 -1.83 -14.58
C SER A 209 3.41 -2.96 -14.83
N SER A 210 2.16 -2.80 -14.40
CA SER A 210 1.09 -3.76 -14.67
C SER A 210 0.81 -3.86 -16.17
N ILE A 211 0.65 -2.74 -16.86
CA ILE A 211 0.44 -2.68 -18.32
C ILE A 211 1.61 -3.34 -19.07
N PHE A 212 2.84 -3.03 -18.67
CA PHE A 212 4.04 -3.62 -19.28
C PHE A 212 4.08 -5.13 -19.09
N SER A 213 3.81 -5.61 -17.89
CA SER A 213 3.77 -7.02 -17.57
C SER A 213 2.68 -7.76 -18.36
N ASP A 214 1.49 -7.17 -18.50
CA ASP A 214 0.40 -7.72 -19.30
C ASP A 214 0.71 -7.72 -20.80
N HIS A 215 1.44 -6.73 -21.28
CA HIS A 215 1.93 -6.72 -22.66
C HIS A 215 2.89 -7.89 -22.95
N LEU A 216 3.76 -8.24 -22.02
CA LEU A 216 4.62 -9.43 -22.14
C LEU A 216 3.80 -10.72 -22.21
N VAL A 217 2.74 -10.82 -21.41
CA VAL A 217 1.83 -11.98 -21.44
C VAL A 217 1.11 -12.07 -22.81
N LYS A 218 0.63 -10.94 -23.34
CA LYS A 218 0.02 -10.88 -24.69
C LYS A 218 0.98 -11.28 -25.81
N LYS A 219 2.29 -11.13 -25.61
CA LYS A 219 3.33 -11.63 -26.54
C LYS A 219 3.62 -13.13 -26.39
N GLY A 220 2.84 -13.88 -25.58
CA GLY A 220 3.00 -15.32 -25.40
C GLY A 220 3.97 -15.73 -24.30
N ILE A 221 4.47 -14.80 -23.49
CA ILE A 221 5.32 -15.14 -22.34
C ILE A 221 4.41 -15.66 -21.21
N PRO A 222 4.73 -16.82 -20.57
CA PRO A 222 3.95 -17.32 -19.43
C PRO A 222 3.82 -16.25 -18.33
N ALA A 223 2.63 -16.11 -17.74
CA ALA A 223 2.29 -15.04 -16.82
C ALA A 223 3.32 -14.86 -15.69
N LEU A 224 3.61 -15.90 -14.92
CA LEU A 224 4.62 -15.86 -13.86
C LEU A 224 6.03 -15.45 -14.35
N LYS A 225 6.40 -15.85 -15.59
CA LYS A 225 7.69 -15.45 -16.17
C LYS A 225 7.69 -13.98 -16.53
N ALA A 226 6.58 -13.45 -17.09
CA ALA A 226 6.42 -12.02 -17.40
C ALA A 226 6.52 -11.17 -16.14
N ARG A 227 5.86 -11.59 -15.03
CA ARG A 227 5.96 -10.90 -13.73
C ARG A 227 7.40 -10.88 -13.20
N LYS A 228 8.11 -12.01 -13.25
CA LYS A 228 9.52 -12.09 -12.84
C LYS A 228 10.43 -11.19 -13.67
N ILE A 229 10.26 -11.17 -14.98
CA ILE A 229 11.05 -10.30 -15.90
C ILE A 229 10.86 -8.83 -15.50
N MET A 230 9.62 -8.41 -15.29
CA MET A 230 9.32 -7.03 -14.87
C MET A 230 9.95 -6.71 -13.51
N MET A 231 9.79 -7.59 -12.52
CA MET A 231 10.36 -7.37 -11.18
C MET A 231 11.89 -7.29 -11.20
N ILE A 232 12.55 -8.18 -11.92
CA ILE A 232 14.02 -8.16 -12.07
C ILE A 232 14.46 -6.90 -12.80
N GLY A 233 13.79 -6.57 -13.91
CA GLY A 233 14.15 -5.37 -14.71
C GLY A 233 14.09 -4.09 -13.89
N ILE A 234 13.00 -3.89 -13.13
CA ILE A 234 12.85 -2.67 -12.33
C ILE A 234 13.78 -2.65 -11.11
N SER A 235 14.26 -3.80 -10.61
CA SER A 235 15.21 -3.86 -9.49
C SER A 235 16.57 -3.25 -9.82
N PHE A 236 16.96 -3.21 -11.10
CA PHE A 236 18.19 -2.53 -11.52
C PHE A 236 18.17 -1.01 -11.30
N VAL A 237 17.02 -0.46 -10.97
CA VAL A 237 16.86 0.95 -10.59
C VAL A 237 17.28 1.20 -9.13
N ALA A 238 17.24 0.19 -8.26
CA ALA A 238 17.51 0.34 -6.83
C ALA A 238 18.87 1.03 -6.50
N PRO A 239 19.99 0.74 -7.19
CA PRO A 239 21.27 1.39 -6.90
C PRO A 239 21.27 2.93 -7.06
N ILE A 240 20.27 3.50 -7.74
CA ILE A 240 20.13 4.96 -7.90
C ILE A 240 19.99 5.65 -6.54
N CYS A 241 19.46 4.98 -5.51
CA CYS A 241 19.36 5.54 -4.16
C CYS A 241 20.73 5.94 -3.57
N ALA A 242 21.81 5.24 -3.96
CA ALA A 242 23.17 5.56 -3.51
C ALA A 242 23.68 6.93 -4.02
N LEU A 243 23.03 7.52 -5.01
CA LEU A 243 23.35 8.88 -5.51
C LEU A 243 22.80 9.97 -4.58
N THR A 244 21.88 9.66 -3.69
CA THR A 244 21.23 10.67 -2.81
C THR A 244 22.24 11.49 -1.99
N PRO A 245 23.20 10.88 -1.24
CA PRO A 245 24.18 11.66 -0.48
C PRO A 245 25.18 12.42 -1.38
N LEU A 246 25.49 11.89 -2.56
CA LEU A 246 26.37 12.59 -3.52
C LEU A 246 25.70 13.85 -4.07
N VAL A 247 24.41 13.76 -4.41
CA VAL A 247 23.62 14.90 -4.91
C VAL A 247 23.41 15.94 -3.81
N SER A 248 23.03 15.54 -2.61
CA SER A 248 22.78 16.47 -1.51
C SER A 248 24.04 17.18 -1.03
N GLY A 249 25.21 16.52 -1.08
CA GLY A 249 26.49 17.10 -0.69
C GLY A 249 27.19 17.95 -1.77
N CYS A 250 26.63 18.02 -2.99
CA CYS A 250 27.25 18.74 -4.09
C CYS A 250 26.97 20.27 -4.01
N GLU A 251 27.83 21.02 -3.35
CA GLU A 251 27.67 22.47 -3.14
C GLU A 251 27.71 23.30 -4.43
N SER A 252 28.29 22.77 -5.51
CA SER A 252 28.33 23.45 -6.82
C SER A 252 26.94 23.56 -7.49
N ILE A 253 25.95 22.81 -7.02
CA ILE A 253 24.56 22.83 -7.52
C ILE A 253 23.72 23.70 -6.59
N ALA A 254 22.88 24.58 -7.16
CA ALA A 254 21.96 25.41 -6.41
C ALA A 254 21.05 24.54 -5.51
N PHE A 255 20.80 24.99 -4.27
CA PHE A 255 20.03 24.22 -3.27
C PHE A 255 18.70 23.69 -3.77
N GLY A 256 17.89 24.54 -4.44
CA GLY A 256 16.61 24.12 -5.00
C GLY A 256 16.73 22.98 -6.00
N ALA A 257 17.76 23.01 -6.86
CA ALA A 257 18.02 21.92 -7.82
C ALA A 257 18.43 20.63 -7.10
N ARG A 258 19.29 20.71 -6.05
CA ARG A 258 19.67 19.56 -5.23
C ARG A 258 18.45 18.92 -4.58
N ALA A 259 17.56 19.70 -3.98
CA ALA A 259 16.34 19.22 -3.35
C ALA A 259 15.43 18.51 -4.36
N TRP A 260 15.22 19.06 -5.55
CA TRP A 260 14.47 18.41 -6.62
C TRP A 260 15.11 17.14 -7.16
N MET A 261 16.44 17.09 -7.29
CA MET A 261 17.15 15.87 -7.67
C MET A 261 16.98 14.76 -6.64
N VAL A 262 17.05 15.08 -5.34
CA VAL A 262 16.79 14.12 -4.26
C VAL A 262 15.35 13.60 -4.35
N VAL A 263 14.36 14.47 -4.49
CA VAL A 263 12.95 14.08 -4.66
C VAL A 263 12.76 13.23 -5.91
N GLY A 264 13.47 13.55 -7.00
CA GLY A 264 13.49 12.74 -8.22
C GLY A 264 14.01 11.32 -7.98
N ILE A 265 15.13 11.16 -7.24
CA ILE A 265 15.66 9.86 -6.84
C ILE A 265 14.64 9.08 -6.02
N PHE A 266 14.05 9.70 -4.98
CA PHE A 266 13.01 9.07 -4.17
C PHE A 266 11.77 8.70 -5.00
N SER A 267 11.40 9.52 -6.00
CA SER A 267 10.29 9.22 -6.90
C SER A 267 10.54 7.97 -7.75
N VAL A 268 11.76 7.84 -8.27
CA VAL A 268 12.17 6.65 -9.04
C VAL A 268 12.16 5.39 -8.16
N ILE A 269 12.65 5.48 -6.92
CA ILE A 269 12.59 4.37 -5.96
C ILE A 269 11.14 4.05 -5.58
N ALA A 270 10.30 5.05 -5.38
CA ALA A 270 8.89 4.85 -5.08
C ALA A 270 8.14 4.15 -6.22
N VAL A 271 8.45 4.47 -7.49
CA VAL A 271 7.96 3.74 -8.68
C VAL A 271 8.39 2.27 -8.63
N MET A 272 9.65 1.99 -8.32
CA MET A 272 10.15 0.62 -8.18
C MET A 272 9.38 -0.14 -7.09
N CYS A 273 9.27 0.43 -5.90
CA CYS A 273 8.60 -0.21 -4.77
C CYS A 273 7.13 -0.50 -5.04
N SER A 274 6.39 0.45 -5.62
CA SER A 274 4.97 0.25 -5.96
C SER A 274 4.79 -0.81 -7.04
N SER A 275 5.65 -0.80 -8.06
CA SER A 275 5.66 -1.82 -9.11
C SER A 275 5.86 -3.23 -8.53
N TRP A 276 6.77 -3.37 -7.56
CA TRP A 276 6.99 -4.62 -6.83
C TRP A 276 5.76 -5.02 -6.01
N LEU A 277 5.23 -4.10 -5.23
CA LEU A 277 4.09 -4.34 -4.34
C LEU A 277 2.87 -4.87 -5.11
N TYR A 278 2.50 -4.20 -6.19
CA TYR A 278 1.36 -4.63 -7.02
C TYR A 278 1.64 -5.96 -7.74
N THR A 279 2.85 -6.15 -8.27
CA THR A 279 3.20 -7.38 -8.98
C THR A 279 3.24 -8.58 -8.05
N ILE A 280 3.70 -8.46 -6.81
CA ILE A 280 3.68 -9.55 -5.82
C ILE A 280 2.25 -10.00 -5.55
N CYS A 281 1.29 -9.07 -5.42
CA CYS A 281 -0.12 -9.44 -5.24
C CYS A 281 -0.66 -10.26 -6.42
N VAL A 282 -0.29 -9.90 -7.64
CA VAL A 282 -0.66 -10.66 -8.85
C VAL A 282 0.03 -12.03 -8.87
N VAL A 283 1.32 -12.10 -8.53
CA VAL A 283 2.06 -13.36 -8.42
C VAL A 283 1.41 -14.30 -7.42
N VAL A 284 0.95 -13.80 -6.27
CA VAL A 284 0.20 -14.60 -5.30
C VAL A 284 -1.10 -15.13 -5.90
N ALA A 285 -1.86 -14.28 -6.62
CA ALA A 285 -3.11 -14.67 -7.25
C ALA A 285 -2.92 -15.73 -8.36
N GLU A 286 -1.77 -15.71 -9.04
CA GLU A 286 -1.43 -16.68 -10.10
C GLU A 286 -0.79 -17.97 -9.55
N ALA A 287 -0.17 -17.92 -8.35
CA ALA A 287 0.57 -19.05 -7.78
C ALA A 287 -0.23 -19.87 -6.76
N PHE A 288 -1.34 -19.35 -6.25
CA PHE A 288 -2.14 -19.98 -5.20
C PHE A 288 -3.60 -20.11 -5.61
N PRO A 289 -4.32 -21.17 -5.14
CA PRO A 289 -5.75 -21.31 -5.35
C PRO A 289 -6.53 -20.09 -4.85
N VAL A 290 -7.55 -19.67 -5.57
CA VAL A 290 -8.37 -18.46 -5.30
C VAL A 290 -8.83 -18.40 -3.84
N ARG A 291 -9.23 -19.54 -3.26
CA ARG A 291 -9.66 -19.65 -1.86
C ARG A 291 -8.60 -19.18 -0.86
N ASN A 292 -7.32 -19.31 -1.18
CA ASN A 292 -6.21 -19.01 -0.25
C ASN A 292 -5.52 -17.69 -0.55
N VAL A 293 -5.80 -17.06 -1.70
CA VAL A 293 -5.13 -15.82 -2.15
C VAL A 293 -5.20 -14.73 -1.08
N ALA A 294 -6.39 -14.46 -0.53
CA ALA A 294 -6.56 -13.41 0.48
C ALA A 294 -5.71 -13.67 1.75
N SER A 295 -5.67 -14.92 2.22
CA SER A 295 -4.86 -15.31 3.38
C SER A 295 -3.37 -15.18 3.10
N VAL A 296 -2.91 -15.63 1.92
CA VAL A 296 -1.50 -15.53 1.51
C VAL A 296 -1.08 -14.08 1.37
N VAL A 297 -1.90 -13.24 0.73
CA VAL A 297 -1.65 -11.79 0.62
C VAL A 297 -1.53 -11.17 2.00
N GLY A 298 -2.44 -11.50 2.93
CA GLY A 298 -2.41 -10.97 4.30
C GLY A 298 -1.15 -11.38 5.06
N ILE A 299 -0.79 -12.67 5.06
CA ILE A 299 0.42 -13.19 5.73
C ILE A 299 1.68 -12.55 5.15
N THR A 300 1.78 -12.49 3.83
CA THR A 300 2.96 -11.92 3.16
C THR A 300 3.06 -10.41 3.36
N ALA A 301 1.94 -9.67 3.41
CA ALA A 301 1.91 -8.27 3.76
C ALA A 301 2.36 -8.04 5.22
N GLY A 302 1.93 -8.91 6.15
CA GLY A 302 2.40 -8.90 7.53
C GLY A 302 3.93 -9.06 7.64
N ALA A 303 4.52 -9.99 6.86
CA ALA A 303 5.97 -10.15 6.81
C ALA A 303 6.68 -8.88 6.31
N GLY A 304 6.13 -8.22 5.29
CA GLY A 304 6.66 -6.93 4.80
C GLY A 304 6.60 -5.82 5.85
N ALA A 305 5.50 -5.74 6.59
CA ALA A 305 5.34 -4.78 7.68
C ALA A 305 6.35 -5.01 8.82
N VAL A 306 6.59 -6.29 9.20
CA VAL A 306 7.62 -6.67 10.19
C VAL A 306 9.00 -6.27 9.68
N GLY A 307 9.33 -6.57 8.42
CA GLY A 307 10.58 -6.13 7.79
C GLY A 307 10.75 -4.61 7.85
N GLY A 308 9.70 -3.86 7.52
CA GLY A 308 9.68 -2.40 7.62
C GLY A 308 9.92 -1.90 9.04
N ALA A 309 9.28 -2.49 10.04
CA ALA A 309 9.47 -2.13 11.44
C ALA A 309 10.92 -2.36 11.89
N ILE A 310 11.47 -3.54 11.62
CA ILE A 310 12.88 -3.88 11.96
C ILE A 310 13.82 -2.87 11.30
N PHE A 311 13.64 -2.63 10.00
CA PHE A 311 14.51 -1.73 9.24
C PHE A 311 14.46 -0.29 9.75
N ASN A 312 13.26 0.23 10.07
CA ASN A 312 13.12 1.59 10.60
C ASN A 312 13.76 1.75 11.99
N VAL A 313 13.68 0.71 12.86
CA VAL A 313 14.40 0.72 14.14
C VAL A 313 15.91 0.75 13.90
N PHE A 314 16.42 -0.06 12.97
CA PHE A 314 17.84 -0.08 12.62
C PHE A 314 18.31 1.29 12.09
N VAL A 315 17.61 1.87 11.13
CA VAL A 315 17.96 3.18 10.56
C VAL A 315 17.85 4.29 11.61
N GLY A 316 16.84 4.23 12.50
CA GLY A 316 16.69 5.21 13.58
C GLY A 316 17.76 5.12 14.67
N SER A 317 18.53 4.03 14.73
CA SER A 317 19.65 3.83 15.66
C SER A 317 21.00 4.32 15.09
N LEU A 318 21.09 4.59 13.80
CA LEU A 318 22.26 5.17 13.13
C LEU A 318 22.30 6.69 13.27
#